data_955d038f59619f19f07a19105b0f4178
#
_entry.id   955d038f59619f19f07a19105b0f4178
#
_cell.length_a   1.000
_cell.length_b   1.000
_cell.length_c   1.000
_cell.angle_alpha   90.00
_cell.angle_beta   90.00
_cell.angle_gamma   90.00
#
_symmetry.space_group_name_H-M   'P 1'
#
loop_
_entity.id
_entity.type
_entity.pdbx_description
1 polymer ?
#
loop_
_entity_poly.entity_id
_entity_poly.type
_entity_poly.pdbx_seq_one_letter_code
_entity_poly.pdbx_strand_id
1 'polypeptide(L)'
;MPRSTSLLPRPAKGEVRVRVAAVGMSALGLQASGLVEAVGPEAGGFAPGDRVSYRATKNTSGLRPVLSERDLIGFPKDVALDTAAALLPLGLLSRSIVKQQHAIGRGNRVFVTEDVNGAAPYVRAWIDDLHAIVVDDASIADVVITASDYEAAKRWRYAAGLSQQAAADFFQAVRRGVFDCLPITSYPLTDAAKAKNELASGAGPIVLLAEAA
;
A
#
# COMPACT_ATOMS: atom_id res chain seq x y z
N MET A 1 -15.55 26.33 -29.74
CA MET A 1 -16.04 25.00 -29.36
C MET A 1 -16.22 25.00 -27.84
N PRO A 2 -17.43 24.89 -27.29
CA PRO A 2 -17.61 24.81 -25.84
C PRO A 2 -17.01 23.49 -25.36
N ARG A 3 -16.09 23.54 -24.38
CA ARG A 3 -15.59 22.37 -23.67
C ARG A 3 -16.79 21.72 -22.99
N SER A 4 -17.12 20.49 -23.39
CA SER A 4 -18.11 19.66 -22.72
C SER A 4 -17.69 19.55 -21.26
N THR A 5 -18.40 20.22 -20.38
CA THR A 5 -18.24 20.06 -18.93
C THR A 5 -18.86 18.72 -18.58
N SER A 6 -18.09 17.66 -18.72
CA SER A 6 -18.50 16.35 -18.22
C SER A 6 -18.77 16.52 -16.73
N LEU A 7 -20.04 16.46 -16.36
CA LEU A 7 -20.45 16.50 -14.94
C LEU A 7 -19.83 15.27 -14.27
N LEU A 8 -18.92 15.54 -13.34
CA LEU A 8 -18.31 14.48 -12.55
C LEU A 8 -19.38 13.67 -11.82
N PRO A 9 -19.29 12.33 -11.80
CA PRO A 9 -20.26 11.49 -11.12
C PRO A 9 -20.43 11.94 -9.65
N ARG A 10 -21.67 12.12 -9.21
CA ARG A 10 -21.95 12.41 -7.80
C ARG A 10 -21.90 11.11 -7.01
N PRO A 11 -21.21 11.06 -5.86
CA PRO A 11 -21.26 9.90 -4.98
C PRO A 11 -22.68 9.64 -4.48
N ALA A 12 -23.12 8.39 -4.54
CA ALA A 12 -24.36 7.92 -3.95
C ALA A 12 -24.20 7.69 -2.42
N LYS A 13 -25.22 7.10 -1.80
CA LYS A 13 -25.22 6.75 -0.37
C LYS A 13 -24.02 5.84 -0.02
N GLY A 14 -23.23 6.22 0.98
CA GLY A 14 -22.05 5.46 1.42
C GLY A 14 -20.87 5.47 0.45
N GLU A 15 -20.89 6.35 -0.55
CA GLU A 15 -19.82 6.48 -1.56
C GLU A 15 -19.03 7.77 -1.42
N VAL A 16 -17.80 7.71 -1.90
CA VAL A 16 -16.83 8.82 -1.87
C VAL A 16 -16.18 8.94 -3.25
N ARG A 17 -16.08 10.17 -3.77
CA ARG A 17 -15.29 10.44 -4.97
C ARG A 17 -13.88 10.85 -4.57
N VAL A 18 -12.89 10.18 -5.16
CA VAL A 18 -11.46 10.41 -4.88
C VAL A 18 -10.79 11.01 -6.11
N ARG A 19 -9.99 12.07 -5.93
CA ARG A 19 -9.05 12.55 -6.93
C ARG A 19 -7.72 11.84 -6.74
N VAL A 20 -7.40 10.94 -7.67
CA VAL A 20 -6.17 10.15 -7.66
C VAL A 20 -4.96 11.04 -7.91
N ALA A 21 -3.92 10.89 -7.10
CA ALA A 21 -2.66 11.59 -7.25
C ALA A 21 -1.50 10.64 -7.57
N ALA A 22 -1.56 9.41 -7.06
CA ALA A 22 -0.50 8.42 -7.26
C ALA A 22 -1.06 7.00 -7.35
N VAL A 23 -0.40 6.15 -8.13
CA VAL A 23 -0.73 4.72 -8.27
C VAL A 23 0.53 3.91 -8.09
N GLY A 24 0.65 3.21 -6.98
CA GLY A 24 1.72 2.26 -6.70
C GLY A 24 1.51 0.95 -7.44
N MET A 25 2.60 0.36 -7.88
CA MET A 25 2.64 -0.92 -8.59
C MET A 25 3.41 -1.95 -7.77
N SER A 26 2.84 -3.14 -7.64
CA SER A 26 3.48 -4.28 -6.97
C SER A 26 2.98 -5.60 -7.53
N ALA A 27 3.61 -6.71 -7.16
CA ALA A 27 3.12 -8.06 -7.45
C ALA A 27 1.72 -8.33 -6.87
N LEU A 28 1.26 -7.52 -5.93
CA LEU A 28 -0.09 -7.58 -5.35
C LEU A 28 -1.12 -6.78 -6.15
N GLY A 29 -0.72 -6.14 -7.23
CA GLY A 29 -1.56 -5.29 -8.08
C GLY A 29 -1.33 -3.79 -7.85
N LEU A 30 -2.33 -3.00 -8.22
CA LEU A 30 -2.27 -1.54 -8.17
C LEU A 30 -2.90 -1.02 -6.88
N GLN A 31 -2.26 -0.04 -6.27
CA GLN A 31 -2.75 0.70 -5.11
C GLN A 31 -2.81 2.19 -5.45
N ALA A 32 -3.99 2.77 -5.48
CA ALA A 32 -4.12 4.19 -5.70
C ALA A 32 -4.17 4.96 -4.38
N SER A 33 -3.67 6.17 -4.40
CA SER A 33 -3.83 7.16 -3.32
C SER A 33 -4.28 8.50 -3.89
N GLY A 34 -5.00 9.25 -3.08
CA GLY A 34 -5.54 10.53 -3.51
C GLY A 34 -6.24 11.30 -2.40
N LEU A 35 -6.94 12.33 -2.81
CA LEU A 35 -7.72 13.18 -1.93
C LEU A 35 -9.21 12.96 -2.15
N VAL A 36 -9.96 12.91 -1.08
CA VAL A 36 -11.42 12.94 -1.13
C VAL A 36 -11.87 14.27 -1.74
N GLU A 37 -12.66 14.23 -2.82
CA GLU A 37 -13.24 15.41 -3.47
C GLU A 37 -14.69 15.66 -3.05
N ALA A 38 -15.46 14.60 -2.91
CA ALA A 38 -16.87 14.69 -2.53
C ALA A 38 -17.29 13.43 -1.77
N VAL A 39 -18.25 13.61 -0.90
CA VAL A 39 -18.81 12.55 -0.04
C VAL A 39 -20.30 12.47 -0.30
N GLY A 40 -20.82 11.27 -0.49
CA GLY A 40 -22.24 11.01 -0.65
C GLY A 40 -23.00 10.98 0.69
N PRO A 41 -24.34 10.94 0.65
CA PRO A 41 -25.13 10.77 1.86
C PRO A 41 -24.69 9.52 2.65
N GLU A 42 -24.70 9.61 3.97
CA GLU A 42 -24.38 8.52 4.90
C GLU A 42 -22.94 7.95 4.78
N ALA A 43 -22.06 8.57 4.01
CA ALA A 43 -20.62 8.31 4.06
C ALA A 43 -20.02 9.24 5.12
N GLY A 44 -19.89 8.77 6.36
CA GLY A 44 -19.50 9.60 7.51
C GLY A 44 -18.04 9.43 7.94
N GLY A 45 -17.31 8.49 7.34
CA GLY A 45 -15.93 8.18 7.72
C GLY A 45 -14.89 9.13 7.14
N PHE A 46 -15.24 9.96 6.15
CA PHE A 46 -14.32 10.85 5.44
C PHE A 46 -14.92 12.21 5.16
N ALA A 47 -14.05 13.22 4.97
CA ALA A 47 -14.39 14.57 4.57
C ALA A 47 -13.58 14.99 3.32
N PRO A 48 -14.07 15.95 2.51
CA PRO A 48 -13.28 16.54 1.44
C PRO A 48 -11.91 17.05 1.92
N GLY A 49 -10.86 16.68 1.20
CA GLY A 49 -9.46 16.94 1.56
C GLY A 49 -8.77 15.84 2.37
N ASP A 50 -9.48 14.84 2.84
CA ASP A 50 -8.86 13.70 3.50
C ASP A 50 -8.02 12.87 2.52
N ARG A 51 -6.92 12.32 3.03
CA ARG A 51 -6.04 11.43 2.28
C ARG A 51 -6.49 10.00 2.41
N VAL A 52 -6.66 9.35 1.28
CA VAL A 52 -7.13 7.97 1.21
C VAL A 52 -6.32 7.15 0.23
N SER A 53 -6.23 5.86 0.53
CA SER A 53 -5.65 4.85 -0.35
C SER A 53 -6.64 3.71 -0.54
N TYR A 54 -6.61 3.08 -1.71
CA TYR A 54 -7.49 1.98 -2.05
C TYR A 54 -6.87 1.08 -3.11
N ARG A 55 -7.31 -0.17 -3.18
CA ARG A 55 -6.88 -1.09 -4.23
C ARG A 55 -7.54 -0.72 -5.55
N ALA A 56 -6.73 -0.33 -6.54
CA ALA A 56 -7.26 -0.03 -7.86
C ALA A 56 -7.58 -1.32 -8.64
N THR A 57 -8.76 -1.34 -9.25
CA THR A 57 -9.26 -2.41 -10.11
C THR A 57 -9.68 -1.83 -11.45
N LYS A 58 -10.10 -2.67 -12.40
CA LYS A 58 -10.65 -2.19 -13.69
C LYS A 58 -11.88 -1.28 -13.50
N ASN A 59 -12.68 -1.54 -12.46
CA ASN A 59 -13.91 -0.76 -12.18
C ASN A 59 -13.62 0.56 -11.46
N THR A 60 -12.43 0.69 -10.87
CA THR A 60 -11.99 1.89 -10.13
C THR A 60 -10.84 2.61 -10.86
N SER A 61 -10.64 2.29 -12.13
CA SER A 61 -9.67 2.96 -12.99
C SER A 61 -10.14 4.38 -13.34
N GLY A 62 -9.18 5.28 -13.51
CA GLY A 62 -9.43 6.68 -13.81
C GLY A 62 -8.99 7.62 -12.68
N LEU A 63 -8.96 8.91 -12.99
CA LEU A 63 -8.42 9.91 -12.08
C LEU A 63 -9.42 10.40 -11.02
N ARG A 64 -10.71 10.09 -11.18
CA ARG A 64 -11.78 10.53 -10.26
C ARG A 64 -12.85 9.44 -10.07
N PRO A 65 -12.47 8.25 -9.56
CA PRO A 65 -13.43 7.18 -9.29
C PRO A 65 -14.35 7.54 -8.13
N VAL A 66 -15.54 6.93 -8.17
CA VAL A 66 -16.47 6.89 -7.05
C VAL A 66 -16.39 5.49 -6.44
N LEU A 67 -16.20 5.42 -5.14
CA LEU A 67 -15.88 4.20 -4.39
C LEU A 67 -16.73 4.12 -3.13
N SER A 68 -17.02 2.90 -2.67
CA SER A 68 -17.56 2.72 -1.32
C SER A 68 -16.56 3.21 -0.27
N GLU A 69 -17.01 3.94 0.74
CA GLU A 69 -16.15 4.37 1.83
C GLU A 69 -15.46 3.21 2.56
N ARG A 70 -16.07 2.01 2.53
CA ARG A 70 -15.52 0.79 3.15
C ARG A 70 -14.27 0.27 2.45
N ASP A 71 -14.06 0.64 1.19
CA ASP A 71 -12.90 0.24 0.39
C ASP A 71 -11.71 1.19 0.57
N LEU A 72 -11.92 2.29 1.31
CA LEU A 72 -10.93 3.32 1.53
C LEU A 72 -10.17 3.13 2.83
N ILE A 73 -8.87 3.36 2.78
CA ILE A 73 -7.98 3.44 3.94
C ILE A 73 -7.56 4.90 4.09
N GLY A 74 -8.02 5.54 5.17
CA GLY A 74 -7.56 6.88 5.53
C GLY A 74 -6.14 6.86 6.09
N PHE A 75 -5.37 7.93 5.82
CA PHE A 75 -4.02 8.03 6.36
C PHE A 75 -3.64 9.49 6.69
N PRO A 76 -2.60 9.67 7.56
CA PRO A 76 -2.21 10.98 8.05
C PRO A 76 -1.78 11.96 6.96
N LYS A 77 -2.02 13.27 7.18
CA LYS A 77 -1.73 14.35 6.22
C LYS A 77 -0.23 14.57 5.98
N ASP A 78 0.62 14.15 6.89
CA ASP A 78 2.08 14.24 6.82
C ASP A 78 2.73 13.07 6.07
N VAL A 79 1.98 12.01 5.74
CA VAL A 79 2.45 10.95 4.83
C VAL A 79 2.16 11.36 3.38
N ALA A 80 3.16 11.29 2.52
CA ALA A 80 3.01 11.65 1.11
C ALA A 80 2.09 10.65 0.36
N LEU A 81 1.38 11.13 -0.66
CA LEU A 81 0.44 10.31 -1.44
C LEU A 81 1.15 9.20 -2.22
N ASP A 82 2.31 9.50 -2.80
CA ASP A 82 3.16 8.54 -3.50
C ASP A 82 3.70 7.46 -2.57
N THR A 83 4.17 7.84 -1.38
CA THR A 83 4.62 6.93 -0.33
C THR A 83 3.50 5.95 0.06
N ALA A 84 2.29 6.44 0.31
CA ALA A 84 1.16 5.60 0.64
C ALA A 84 0.81 4.63 -0.51
N ALA A 85 0.82 5.11 -1.76
CA ALA A 85 0.54 4.26 -2.92
C ALA A 85 1.61 3.17 -3.13
N ALA A 86 2.89 3.53 -3.00
CA ALA A 86 4.01 2.63 -3.27
C ALA A 86 4.21 1.58 -2.18
N LEU A 87 4.15 1.98 -0.90
CA LEU A 87 4.59 1.13 0.21
C LEU A 87 3.46 0.36 0.91
N LEU A 88 2.23 0.89 0.95
CA LEU A 88 1.13 0.30 1.73
C LEU A 88 0.85 -1.18 1.41
N PRO A 89 0.80 -1.63 0.15
CA PRO A 89 0.46 -3.01 -0.17
C PRO A 89 1.40 -4.05 0.46
N LEU A 90 2.69 -3.90 0.20
CA LEU A 90 3.69 -4.83 0.69
C LEU A 90 4.02 -4.58 2.17
N GLY A 91 3.89 -3.34 2.64
CA GLY A 91 4.03 -2.99 4.05
C GLY A 91 2.98 -3.65 4.93
N LEU A 92 1.72 -3.72 4.51
CA LEU A 92 0.68 -4.44 5.23
C LEU A 92 0.85 -5.96 5.16
N LEU A 93 1.27 -6.49 4.01
CA LEU A 93 1.54 -7.91 3.85
C LEU A 93 2.67 -8.35 4.78
N SER A 94 3.82 -7.65 4.74
CA SER A 94 4.97 -7.97 5.57
C SER A 94 4.68 -7.79 7.06
N ARG A 95 3.89 -6.76 7.43
CA ARG A 95 3.40 -6.60 8.81
C ARG A 95 2.62 -7.83 9.28
N SER A 96 1.74 -8.37 8.44
CA SER A 96 0.98 -9.56 8.82
C SER A 96 1.86 -10.78 9.02
N ILE A 97 2.91 -10.94 8.21
CA ILE A 97 3.89 -12.02 8.37
C ILE A 97 4.60 -11.87 9.73
N VAL A 98 5.21 -10.72 9.99
CA VAL A 98 6.06 -10.55 11.19
C VAL A 98 5.28 -10.45 12.49
N LYS A 99 4.10 -9.81 12.51
CA LYS A 99 3.35 -9.54 13.74
C LYS A 99 2.19 -10.49 14.01
N GLN A 100 1.61 -11.11 12.97
CA GLN A 100 0.41 -11.94 13.14
C GLN A 100 0.71 -13.43 12.93
N GLN A 101 1.51 -13.79 11.92
CA GLN A 101 1.83 -15.20 11.67
C GLN A 101 2.92 -15.70 12.62
N HIS A 102 3.99 -14.93 12.81
CA HIS A 102 5.16 -15.36 13.56
C HIS A 102 5.35 -14.65 14.91
N ALA A 103 4.60 -13.58 15.19
CA ALA A 103 4.69 -12.80 16.42
C ALA A 103 6.15 -12.45 16.81
N ILE A 104 6.93 -12.02 15.80
CA ILE A 104 8.35 -11.70 15.98
C ILE A 104 8.52 -10.56 16.97
N GLY A 105 9.47 -10.71 17.88
CA GLY A 105 9.82 -9.74 18.90
C GLY A 105 11.33 -9.53 19.05
N ARG A 106 11.70 -8.65 19.97
CA ARG A 106 13.10 -8.28 20.23
C ARG A 106 13.97 -9.51 20.45
N GLY A 107 15.11 -9.57 19.75
CA GLY A 107 16.12 -10.59 19.89
C GLY A 107 15.84 -11.90 19.18
N ASN A 108 14.66 -12.10 18.59
CA ASN A 108 14.44 -13.28 17.74
C ASN A 108 15.40 -13.25 16.55
N ARG A 109 15.98 -14.40 16.25
CA ARG A 109 16.79 -14.61 15.06
C ARG A 109 15.88 -15.08 13.93
N VAL A 110 15.86 -14.34 12.82
CA VAL A 110 14.91 -14.56 11.73
C VAL A 110 15.67 -14.79 10.44
N PHE A 111 15.43 -15.93 9.82
CA PHE A 111 15.88 -16.21 8.46
C PHE A 111 14.76 -15.88 7.48
N VAL A 112 15.07 -15.10 6.45
CA VAL A 112 14.12 -14.72 5.40
C VAL A 112 14.59 -15.31 4.08
N THR A 113 13.82 -16.25 3.51
CA THR A 113 14.13 -16.82 2.19
C THR A 113 14.02 -15.75 1.09
N GLU A 114 14.59 -16.05 -0.10
CA GLU A 114 14.40 -15.17 -1.26
C GLU A 114 12.92 -15.03 -1.57
N ASP A 115 12.51 -13.77 -1.74
CA ASP A 115 11.13 -13.42 -1.95
C ASP A 115 10.78 -13.40 -3.44
N VAL A 116 9.76 -14.16 -3.80
CA VAL A 116 9.23 -14.19 -5.18
C VAL A 116 8.33 -12.99 -5.51
N ASN A 117 7.94 -12.15 -4.53
CA ASN A 117 6.94 -11.10 -4.69
C ASN A 117 7.41 -9.70 -4.30
N GLY A 118 8.69 -9.48 -4.06
CA GLY A 118 9.26 -8.19 -3.66
C GLY A 118 8.97 -7.77 -2.21
N ALA A 119 8.48 -8.67 -1.35
CA ALA A 119 8.14 -8.33 0.03
C ALA A 119 9.30 -8.51 1.04
N ALA A 120 10.36 -9.26 0.70
CA ALA A 120 11.47 -9.51 1.62
C ALA A 120 12.11 -8.22 2.16
N PRO A 121 12.35 -7.16 1.39
CA PRO A 121 12.88 -5.91 1.92
C PRO A 121 11.96 -5.27 2.98
N TYR A 122 10.64 -5.36 2.80
CA TYR A 122 9.66 -4.85 3.77
C TYR A 122 9.62 -5.70 5.04
N VAL A 123 9.75 -7.02 4.90
CA VAL A 123 9.85 -7.94 6.05
C VAL A 123 11.09 -7.61 6.88
N ARG A 124 12.24 -7.41 6.23
CA ARG A 124 13.49 -7.04 6.91
C ARG A 124 13.40 -5.69 7.61
N ALA A 125 12.76 -4.70 6.99
CA ALA A 125 12.51 -3.40 7.63
C ALA A 125 11.64 -3.54 8.90
N TRP A 126 10.61 -4.36 8.89
CA TRP A 126 9.83 -4.65 10.09
C TRP A 126 10.62 -5.41 11.15
N ILE A 127 11.47 -6.37 10.76
CA ILE A 127 12.34 -7.13 11.69
C ILE A 127 13.26 -6.17 12.42
N ASP A 128 13.85 -5.21 11.72
CA ASP A 128 14.72 -4.17 12.29
C ASP A 128 13.96 -3.26 13.27
N ASP A 129 12.77 -2.76 12.90
CA ASP A 129 11.89 -1.96 13.78
C ASP A 129 11.52 -2.71 15.08
N LEU A 130 11.39 -4.03 15.00
CA LEU A 130 11.11 -4.89 16.16
C LEU A 130 12.35 -5.24 16.97
N HIS A 131 13.54 -4.77 16.57
CA HIS A 131 14.83 -5.12 17.16
C HIS A 131 15.09 -6.65 17.21
N ALA A 132 14.60 -7.36 16.20
CA ALA A 132 14.96 -8.74 15.93
C ALA A 132 16.20 -8.79 15.01
N ILE A 133 16.78 -9.94 14.82
CA ILE A 133 18.08 -10.13 14.16
C ILE A 133 17.86 -10.95 12.88
N VAL A 134 18.18 -10.39 11.73
CA VAL A 134 18.22 -11.18 10.48
C VAL A 134 19.48 -12.04 10.49
N VAL A 135 19.32 -13.33 10.21
CA VAL A 135 20.43 -14.29 10.10
C VAL A 135 20.48 -14.87 8.68
N ASP A 136 21.68 -15.27 8.25
CA ASP A 136 21.93 -15.83 6.91
C ASP A 136 21.88 -17.36 6.89
N ASP A 137 21.74 -17.99 8.06
CA ASP A 137 21.64 -19.45 8.21
C ASP A 137 20.33 -19.83 8.91
N ALA A 138 19.51 -20.59 8.21
CA ALA A 138 18.24 -21.08 8.74
C ALA A 138 18.39 -22.00 9.95
N SER A 139 19.54 -22.69 10.09
CA SER A 139 19.77 -23.64 11.18
C SER A 139 19.91 -22.97 12.54
N ILE A 140 20.26 -21.68 12.58
CA ILE A 140 20.39 -20.89 13.81
C ILE A 140 19.20 -19.94 14.05
N ALA A 141 18.22 -19.94 13.13
CA ALA A 141 17.07 -19.07 13.22
C ALA A 141 16.03 -19.60 14.21
N ASP A 142 15.42 -18.69 14.98
CA ASP A 142 14.26 -19.00 15.81
C ASP A 142 12.97 -19.01 14.96
N VAL A 143 12.97 -18.24 13.87
CA VAL A 143 11.87 -18.13 12.91
C VAL A 143 12.42 -18.17 11.48
N VAL A 144 11.79 -18.98 10.64
CA VAL A 144 12.09 -19.05 9.19
C VAL A 144 10.88 -18.55 8.42
N ILE A 145 11.05 -17.46 7.66
CA ILE A 145 10.01 -16.89 6.79
C ILE A 145 10.22 -17.40 5.36
N THR A 146 9.18 -17.99 4.80
CA THR A 146 9.21 -18.68 3.51
C THR A 146 8.21 -18.12 2.52
N ALA A 147 8.26 -18.57 1.27
CA ALA A 147 7.27 -18.23 0.25
C ALA A 147 5.82 -18.60 0.65
N SER A 148 5.64 -19.66 1.48
CA SER A 148 4.32 -20.03 1.98
C SER A 148 3.71 -18.99 2.92
N ASP A 149 4.53 -18.27 3.69
CA ASP A 149 4.07 -17.20 4.57
C ASP A 149 3.56 -16.01 3.75
N TYR A 150 4.22 -15.68 2.63
CA TYR A 150 3.74 -14.65 1.71
C TYR A 150 2.39 -15.03 1.08
N GLU A 151 2.23 -16.28 0.67
CA GLU A 151 0.97 -16.76 0.09
C GLU A 151 -0.16 -16.79 1.14
N ALA A 152 0.14 -17.18 2.38
CA ALA A 152 -0.82 -17.10 3.48
C ALA A 152 -1.22 -15.64 3.77
N ALA A 153 -0.25 -14.72 3.85
CA ALA A 153 -0.50 -13.31 4.10
C ALA A 153 -1.39 -12.66 3.02
N LYS A 154 -1.26 -13.07 1.76
CA LYS A 154 -2.15 -12.59 0.69
C LYS A 154 -3.63 -12.91 0.95
N ARG A 155 -3.94 -14.07 1.50
CA ARG A 155 -5.32 -14.49 1.81
C ARG A 155 -5.92 -13.62 2.93
N TRP A 156 -5.14 -13.28 3.94
CA TRP A 156 -5.58 -12.43 5.06
C TRP A 156 -5.87 -10.99 4.65
N ARG A 157 -5.20 -10.49 3.64
CA ARG A 157 -5.34 -9.11 3.14
C ARG A 157 -6.74 -8.79 2.62
N TYR A 158 -7.52 -9.80 2.24
CA TYR A 158 -8.87 -9.64 1.69
C TYR A 158 -9.98 -9.74 2.73
N ALA A 159 -9.68 -10.04 3.98
CA ALA A 159 -10.66 -10.03 5.06
C ALA A 159 -10.93 -8.57 5.46
N ALA A 160 -12.08 -8.05 5.06
CA ALA A 160 -12.57 -6.74 5.47
C ALA A 160 -12.62 -6.65 7.00
N GLY A 161 -11.91 -5.72 7.59
CA GLY A 161 -11.90 -5.49 9.05
C GLY A 161 -10.51 -5.35 9.69
N LEU A 162 -9.48 -5.93 9.08
CA LEU A 162 -8.08 -5.77 9.55
C LEU A 162 -7.42 -4.48 9.03
N SER A 163 -8.04 -3.77 8.08
CA SER A 163 -7.36 -2.79 7.26
C SER A 163 -7.02 -1.49 8.00
N GLN A 164 -7.93 -0.91 8.78
CA GLN A 164 -7.71 0.44 9.37
C GLN A 164 -6.67 0.42 10.50
N GLN A 165 -6.76 -0.53 11.44
CA GLN A 165 -5.79 -0.62 12.54
C GLN A 165 -4.40 -1.04 12.04
N ALA A 166 -4.34 -1.99 11.10
CA ALA A 166 -3.08 -2.42 10.50
C ALA A 166 -2.45 -1.30 9.67
N ALA A 167 -3.26 -0.52 8.95
CA ALA A 167 -2.80 0.65 8.21
C ALA A 167 -2.31 1.76 9.14
N ALA A 168 -2.99 2.01 10.27
CA ALA A 168 -2.54 2.98 11.26
C ALA A 168 -1.15 2.62 11.81
N ASP A 169 -0.92 1.36 12.17
CA ASP A 169 0.38 0.87 12.64
C ASP A 169 1.45 0.98 11.53
N PHE A 170 1.10 0.62 10.30
CA PHE A 170 1.99 0.80 9.14
C PHE A 170 2.37 2.28 8.94
N PHE A 171 1.42 3.19 8.93
CA PHE A 171 1.73 4.62 8.73
C PHE A 171 2.50 5.22 9.90
N GLN A 172 2.33 4.72 11.11
CA GLN A 172 3.22 5.08 12.21
C GLN A 172 4.66 4.60 11.97
N ALA A 173 4.84 3.39 11.44
CA ALA A 173 6.17 2.89 11.07
C ALA A 173 6.79 3.74 9.93
N VAL A 174 6.02 4.12 8.91
CA VAL A 174 6.47 5.06 7.87
C VAL A 174 6.98 6.37 8.50
N ARG A 175 6.22 6.95 9.44
CA ARG A 175 6.62 8.19 10.15
C ARG A 175 7.90 8.06 10.98
N ARG A 176 8.21 6.85 11.46
CA ARG A 176 9.47 6.57 12.16
C ARG A 176 10.65 6.30 11.23
N GLY A 177 10.44 6.30 9.91
CA GLY A 177 11.48 6.03 8.94
C GLY A 177 11.80 4.54 8.72
N VAL A 178 10.94 3.63 9.18
CA VAL A 178 11.17 2.17 9.07
C VAL A 178 11.40 1.73 7.62
N PHE A 179 10.78 2.42 6.67
CA PHE A 179 10.86 2.09 5.24
C PHE A 179 11.73 3.05 4.43
N ASP A 180 12.52 3.91 5.06
CA ASP A 180 13.41 4.87 4.37
C ASP A 180 14.53 4.16 3.57
N CYS A 181 14.82 2.91 3.93
CA CYS A 181 15.72 2.04 3.18
C CYS A 181 15.15 1.54 1.84
N LEU A 182 13.88 1.82 1.54
CA LEU A 182 13.19 1.40 0.32
C LEU A 182 12.95 2.62 -0.59
N PRO A 183 13.91 2.98 -1.46
CA PRO A 183 13.75 4.14 -2.34
C PRO A 183 12.61 3.93 -3.32
N ILE A 184 11.71 4.91 -3.41
CA ILE A 184 10.56 4.88 -4.32
C ILE A 184 10.99 5.46 -5.67
N THR A 185 10.78 4.70 -6.74
CA THR A 185 10.99 5.19 -8.11
C THR A 185 9.68 5.71 -8.69
N SER A 186 9.68 6.98 -9.10
CA SER A 186 8.49 7.65 -9.62
C SER A 186 8.53 7.79 -11.13
N TYR A 187 7.38 7.57 -11.77
CA TYR A 187 7.16 7.75 -13.20
C TYR A 187 5.90 8.59 -13.44
N PRO A 188 5.84 9.38 -14.51
CA PRO A 188 4.56 9.93 -14.95
C PRO A 188 3.60 8.80 -15.35
N LEU A 189 2.29 9.03 -15.22
CA LEU A 189 1.27 8.03 -15.53
C LEU A 189 1.34 7.54 -16.99
N THR A 190 1.84 8.37 -17.90
CA THR A 190 2.09 8.04 -19.31
C THR A 190 3.13 6.94 -19.51
N ASP A 191 4.04 6.77 -18.56
CA ASP A 191 5.17 5.83 -18.62
C ASP A 191 4.87 4.49 -17.93
N ALA A 192 3.59 4.17 -17.74
CA ALA A 192 3.15 2.94 -17.06
C ALA A 192 3.74 1.65 -17.65
N ALA A 193 3.98 1.61 -18.97
CA ALA A 193 4.60 0.46 -19.63
C ALA A 193 6.06 0.28 -19.21
N LYS A 194 6.83 1.37 -19.12
CA LYS A 194 8.21 1.37 -18.64
C LYS A 194 8.27 0.94 -17.18
N ALA A 195 7.46 1.55 -16.32
CA ALA A 195 7.35 1.21 -14.91
C ALA A 195 7.04 -0.27 -14.68
N LYS A 196 6.14 -0.85 -15.48
CA LYS A 196 5.80 -2.29 -15.42
C LYS A 196 7.00 -3.18 -15.77
N ASN A 197 7.78 -2.81 -16.78
CA ASN A 197 8.96 -3.59 -17.16
C ASN A 197 10.03 -3.55 -16.07
N GLU A 198 10.24 -2.41 -15.43
CA GLU A 198 11.18 -2.29 -14.32
C GLU A 198 10.71 -3.05 -13.07
N LEU A 199 9.43 -3.04 -12.78
CA LEU A 199 8.87 -3.88 -11.71
C LEU A 199 9.14 -5.37 -11.98
N ALA A 200 8.98 -5.82 -13.22
CA ALA A 200 9.24 -7.21 -13.61
C ALA A 200 10.73 -7.59 -13.51
N SER A 201 11.65 -6.64 -13.61
CA SER A 201 13.10 -6.86 -13.42
C SER A 201 13.55 -6.79 -11.95
N GLY A 202 12.62 -6.67 -11.00
CA GLY A 202 12.93 -6.66 -9.58
C GLY A 202 13.28 -5.28 -9.00
N ALA A 203 12.93 -4.20 -9.71
CA ALA A 203 13.05 -2.86 -9.15
C ALA A 203 12.20 -2.71 -7.89
N GLY A 204 12.63 -1.84 -6.97
CA GLY A 204 11.97 -1.55 -5.71
C GLY A 204 10.56 -0.98 -5.86
N PRO A 205 10.05 -0.31 -4.83
CA PRO A 205 8.74 0.32 -4.89
C PRO A 205 8.59 1.29 -6.06
N ILE A 206 7.58 1.11 -6.89
CA ILE A 206 7.32 1.94 -8.07
C ILE A 206 5.98 2.66 -7.91
N VAL A 207 5.95 3.93 -8.27
CA VAL A 207 4.75 4.75 -8.27
C VAL A 207 4.58 5.52 -9.58
N LEU A 208 3.37 5.54 -10.08
CA LEU A 208 2.94 6.39 -11.18
C LEU A 208 2.28 7.65 -10.61
N LEU A 209 2.72 8.81 -11.03
CA LEU A 209 2.18 10.10 -10.60
C LEU A 209 1.17 10.60 -11.63
N ALA A 210 -0.04 10.93 -11.17
CA ALA A 210 -1.00 11.66 -11.97
C ALA A 210 -0.53 13.12 -12.07
N GLU A 211 -0.60 13.71 -13.25
CA GLU A 211 -0.34 15.14 -13.41
C GLU A 211 -1.29 15.94 -12.52
N ALA A 212 -0.74 16.94 -11.83
CA ALA A 212 -1.54 17.90 -11.08
C ALA A 212 -2.46 18.64 -12.06
N ALA A 213 -3.77 18.38 -11.97
CA ALA A 213 -4.78 19.07 -12.76
C ALA A 213 -5.16 20.40 -12.12
#